data_53509bb3b614eed20f504fee51eebc24
#
_entry.id   53509bb3b614eed20f504fee51eebc24
#
_cell.length_a   1.000
_cell.length_b   1.000
_cell.length_c   1.000
_cell.angle_alpha   90.00
_cell.angle_beta   90.00
_cell.angle_gamma   90.00
#
_symmetry.space_group_name_H-M   'P 1'
#
loop_
_entity.id
_entity.type
_entity.pdbx_description
1 polymer ?
#
loop_
_entity_poly.entity_id
_entity_poly.type
_entity_poly.pdbx_seq_one_letter_code
_entity_poly.pdbx_strand_id
1 'polypeptide(L)'
;MPSKLRFKVCYCSGEDPDFPASELNAHTPHTRGWQTPRFCEYPQEIGIQFASVSDIQQLQVLSHQSKIATRIEIFVGTAVEGDPRPAYSRAKFKRMGYVSLDPNERSNFQARELKTVQFNANGLFLKLVIHKCSVNRLNIYSQVPTSSSVIHSQLLSLHFSYLCVMI
;
A
#
# COMPACT_ATOMS: atom_id res chain seq x y z
N MET A 1 -1.65 22.37 -6.33
CA MET A 1 -2.29 21.13 -6.78
C MET A 1 -1.68 19.96 -6.00
N PRO A 2 -2.46 19.03 -5.48
CA PRO A 2 -1.93 17.86 -4.84
C PRO A 2 -1.08 17.08 -5.84
N SER A 3 0.17 16.81 -5.51
CA SER A 3 1.08 16.08 -6.37
C SER A 3 1.13 14.63 -5.93
N LYS A 4 0.95 13.70 -6.89
CA LYS A 4 1.11 12.28 -6.63
C LYS A 4 2.60 11.97 -6.44
N LEU A 5 2.93 11.32 -5.32
CA LEU A 5 4.30 10.87 -5.07
C LEU A 5 4.67 9.74 -6.01
N ARG A 6 5.82 9.89 -6.68
CA ARG A 6 6.41 8.81 -7.48
C ARG A 6 7.21 7.89 -6.58
N PHE A 7 7.06 6.62 -6.79
CA PHE A 7 7.72 5.60 -6.00
C PHE A 7 8.11 4.38 -6.84
N LYS A 8 8.95 3.54 -6.26
CA LYS A 8 9.22 2.18 -6.70
C LYS A 8 9.11 1.22 -5.52
N VAL A 9 8.69 -0.01 -5.78
CA VAL A 9 8.77 -1.08 -4.80
C VAL A 9 10.25 -1.48 -4.66
N CYS A 10 10.74 -1.49 -3.43
CA CYS A 10 12.12 -1.84 -3.08
C CYS A 10 12.22 -3.08 -2.21
N TYR A 11 11.09 -3.55 -1.66
CA TYR A 11 11.02 -4.77 -0.86
C TYR A 11 9.62 -5.40 -0.97
N CYS A 12 9.59 -6.73 -0.93
CA CYS A 12 8.39 -7.53 -0.89
C CYS A 12 8.69 -8.83 -0.15
N SER A 13 7.88 -9.21 0.83
CA SER A 13 8.08 -10.45 1.60
C SER A 13 7.70 -11.71 0.82
N GLY A 14 6.79 -11.59 -0.14
CA GLY A 14 6.37 -12.65 -1.03
C GLY A 14 5.38 -12.15 -2.07
N GLU A 15 5.21 -12.88 -3.16
CA GLU A 15 4.32 -12.51 -4.26
C GLU A 15 3.72 -13.74 -4.95
N ASP A 16 2.53 -13.56 -5.51
CA ASP A 16 1.96 -14.54 -6.44
C ASP A 16 2.68 -14.39 -7.79
N PRO A 17 3.13 -15.49 -8.44
CA PRO A 17 3.85 -15.40 -9.71
C PRO A 17 3.11 -14.66 -10.83
N ASP A 18 1.76 -14.70 -10.80
CA ASP A 18 0.92 -14.01 -11.78
C ASP A 18 0.72 -12.51 -11.46
N PHE A 19 1.13 -12.07 -10.25
CA PHE A 19 0.93 -10.72 -9.71
C PHE A 19 2.17 -10.23 -8.96
N PRO A 20 3.31 -10.06 -9.64
CA PRO A 20 4.57 -9.69 -9.00
C PRO A 20 4.55 -8.23 -8.51
N ALA A 21 5.35 -7.93 -7.48
CA ALA A 21 5.43 -6.59 -6.90
C ALA A 21 5.96 -5.53 -7.86
N SER A 22 6.70 -5.93 -8.88
CA SER A 22 7.17 -5.03 -9.96
C SER A 22 6.03 -4.35 -10.71
N GLU A 23 4.85 -4.96 -10.78
CA GLU A 23 3.64 -4.38 -11.38
C GLU A 23 3.23 -3.06 -10.72
N LEU A 24 3.52 -2.87 -9.43
CA LEU A 24 3.22 -1.64 -8.71
C LEU A 24 4.06 -0.43 -9.19
N ASN A 25 5.18 -0.68 -9.86
CA ASN A 25 6.04 0.38 -10.41
C ASN A 25 5.47 0.97 -11.71
N ALA A 26 4.54 0.28 -12.35
CA ALA A 26 3.90 0.72 -13.59
C ALA A 26 2.46 1.18 -13.33
N HIS A 27 2.11 2.35 -13.86
CA HIS A 27 0.79 2.95 -13.67
C HIS A 27 0.03 2.96 -15.01
N THR A 28 -0.21 1.78 -15.56
CA THR A 28 -0.95 1.63 -16.81
C THR A 28 -2.30 0.94 -16.57
N PRO A 29 -3.29 1.13 -17.44
CA PRO A 29 -4.58 0.41 -17.32
C PRO A 29 -4.47 -1.12 -17.37
N HIS A 30 -3.32 -1.63 -17.85
CA HIS A 30 -3.08 -3.06 -18.02
C HIS A 30 -2.35 -3.71 -16.83
N THR A 31 -1.83 -2.91 -15.88
CA THR A 31 -1.16 -3.43 -14.69
C THR A 31 -2.16 -4.07 -13.74
N ARG A 32 -1.87 -5.31 -13.33
CA ARG A 32 -2.74 -6.07 -12.43
C ARG A 32 -2.45 -5.80 -10.95
N GLY A 33 -1.27 -5.23 -10.67
CA GLY A 33 -0.81 -5.00 -9.30
C GLY A 33 -0.18 -6.25 -8.68
N TRP A 34 0.19 -6.12 -7.43
CA TRP A 34 0.77 -7.20 -6.63
C TRP A 34 -0.30 -7.97 -5.86
N GLN A 35 -0.04 -9.23 -5.58
CA GLN A 35 -0.86 -10.06 -4.73
C GLN A 35 0.03 -10.94 -3.84
N THR A 36 -0.41 -11.15 -2.59
CA THR A 36 0.29 -12.08 -1.69
C THR A 36 0.29 -13.49 -2.26
N PRO A 37 1.30 -14.33 -1.91
CA PRO A 37 1.28 -15.74 -2.29
C PRO A 37 0.00 -16.44 -1.83
N ARG A 38 -0.38 -17.49 -2.53
CA ARG A 38 -1.51 -18.34 -2.11
C ARG A 38 -1.18 -19.04 -0.79
N PHE A 39 -2.10 -19.00 0.15
CA PHE A 39 -1.97 -19.64 1.47
C PHE A 39 -0.70 -19.21 2.24
N CYS A 40 -0.23 -17.97 2.01
CA CYS A 40 0.95 -17.48 2.70
C CYS A 40 0.70 -17.26 4.19
N GLU A 41 1.77 -17.28 4.94
CA GLU A 41 1.77 -16.81 6.32
C GLU A 41 1.70 -15.29 6.36
N TYR A 42 1.03 -14.74 7.37
CA TYR A 42 0.93 -13.32 7.61
C TYR A 42 1.64 -12.93 8.91
N PRO A 43 2.12 -11.68 9.04
CA PRO A 43 1.92 -10.56 8.12
C PRO A 43 2.82 -10.62 6.88
N GLN A 44 2.37 -10.01 5.79
CA GLN A 44 3.14 -9.76 4.58
C GLN A 44 3.57 -8.29 4.55
N GLU A 45 4.70 -8.01 3.90
CA GLU A 45 5.28 -6.68 3.88
C GLU A 45 5.57 -6.20 2.47
N ILE A 46 5.22 -4.94 2.17
CA ILE A 46 5.63 -4.20 0.99
C ILE A 46 6.41 -2.97 1.43
N GLY A 47 7.60 -2.81 0.86
CA GLY A 47 8.46 -1.64 1.01
C GLY A 47 8.48 -0.80 -0.27
N ILE A 48 8.23 0.47 -0.10
CA ILE A 48 8.19 1.49 -1.14
C ILE A 48 9.32 2.49 -0.90
N GLN A 49 10.02 2.87 -1.96
CA GLN A 49 11.02 3.93 -1.95
C GLN A 49 10.55 5.09 -2.82
N PHE A 50 10.54 6.28 -2.29
CA PHE A 50 10.30 7.51 -3.05
C PHE A 50 11.56 7.95 -3.81
N ALA A 51 11.38 8.78 -4.84
CA ALA A 51 12.50 9.30 -5.64
C ALA A 51 13.44 10.21 -4.81
N SER A 52 12.90 10.88 -3.82
CA SER A 52 13.61 11.71 -2.85
C SER A 52 12.89 11.68 -1.51
N VAL A 53 13.52 12.22 -0.48
CA VAL A 53 12.82 12.45 0.80
C VAL A 53 11.59 13.30 0.53
N SER A 54 10.43 12.78 0.93
CA SER A 54 9.13 13.34 0.61
C SER A 54 8.32 13.60 1.88
N ASP A 55 7.55 14.69 1.85
CA ASP A 55 6.59 14.99 2.90
C ASP A 55 5.27 14.28 2.59
N ILE A 56 4.94 13.28 3.40
CA ILE A 56 3.78 12.42 3.20
C ILE A 56 2.68 12.91 4.14
N GLN A 57 1.61 13.42 3.57
CA GLN A 57 0.51 14.00 4.34
C GLN A 57 -0.73 13.11 4.34
N GLN A 58 -0.88 12.28 3.31
CA GLN A 58 -2.04 11.45 3.16
C GLN A 58 -1.70 10.12 2.48
N LEU A 59 -2.26 9.04 3.01
CA LEU A 59 -2.31 7.74 2.36
C LEU A 59 -3.77 7.35 2.11
N GLN A 60 -4.09 7.00 0.89
CA GLN A 60 -5.39 6.43 0.53
C GLN A 60 -5.24 4.95 0.25
N VAL A 61 -6.10 4.15 0.87
CA VAL A 61 -6.15 2.70 0.71
C VAL A 61 -7.55 2.34 0.19
N LEU A 62 -7.60 1.82 -1.03
CA LEU A 62 -8.83 1.30 -1.62
C LEU A 62 -8.85 -0.22 -1.49
N SER A 63 -9.84 -0.77 -0.79
CA SER A 63 -9.96 -2.21 -0.59
C SER A 63 -10.39 -2.94 -1.87
N HIS A 64 -9.98 -4.20 -1.99
CA HIS A 64 -10.59 -5.13 -2.94
C HIS A 64 -12.01 -5.51 -2.47
N GLN A 65 -12.82 -6.05 -3.36
CA GLN A 65 -14.20 -6.45 -3.03
C GLN A 65 -14.28 -7.64 -2.06
N SER A 66 -13.40 -8.62 -2.20
CA SER A 66 -13.43 -9.87 -1.42
C SER A 66 -12.09 -10.29 -0.82
N LYS A 67 -10.98 -9.90 -1.43
CA LYS A 67 -9.63 -10.20 -0.96
C LYS A 67 -9.15 -9.04 -0.10
N ILE A 68 -9.55 -9.01 1.17
CA ILE A 68 -9.44 -7.83 2.03
C ILE A 68 -8.55 -8.15 3.23
N ALA A 69 -7.51 -7.36 3.44
CA ALA A 69 -6.71 -7.41 4.65
C ALA A 69 -7.54 -6.96 5.86
N THR A 70 -7.46 -7.67 6.97
CA THR A 70 -8.15 -7.24 8.21
C THR A 70 -7.57 -5.94 8.75
N ARG A 71 -6.25 -5.77 8.58
CA ARG A 71 -5.52 -4.59 9.05
C ARG A 71 -4.26 -4.39 8.23
N ILE A 72 -3.89 -3.11 8.01
CA ILE A 72 -2.65 -2.69 7.37
C ILE A 72 -1.99 -1.69 8.28
N GLU A 73 -0.77 -1.98 8.74
CA GLU A 73 0.03 -1.04 9.51
C GLU A 73 0.91 -0.21 8.58
N ILE A 74 1.11 1.04 8.94
CA ILE A 74 1.80 2.05 8.14
C ILE A 74 3.02 2.52 8.90
N PHE A 75 4.18 2.47 8.24
CA PHE A 75 5.44 2.96 8.78
C PHE A 75 6.12 3.86 7.75
N VAL A 76 6.69 4.96 8.21
CA VAL A 76 7.53 5.84 7.39
C VAL A 76 8.98 5.67 7.80
N GLY A 77 9.84 5.48 6.81
CA GLY A 77 11.26 5.22 6.99
C GLY A 77 12.13 6.40 6.56
N THR A 78 13.09 6.74 7.40
CA THR A 78 14.13 7.71 7.10
C THR A 78 15.45 7.00 6.83
N ALA A 79 16.26 7.56 5.92
CA ALA A 79 17.62 7.08 5.73
C ALA A 79 18.47 7.33 7.00
N VAL A 80 19.49 6.53 7.18
CA VAL A 80 20.51 6.82 8.19
C VAL A 80 21.28 8.06 7.75
N GLU A 81 21.51 8.97 8.69
CA GLU A 81 22.27 10.20 8.43
C GLU A 81 23.65 9.88 7.87
N GLY A 82 24.03 10.57 6.79
CA GLY A 82 25.33 10.38 6.13
C GLY A 82 25.41 9.11 5.25
N ASP A 83 24.34 8.34 5.10
CA ASP A 83 24.36 7.16 4.21
C ASP A 83 24.30 7.62 2.72
N PRO A 84 25.39 7.43 1.94
CA PRO A 84 25.43 7.85 0.54
C PRO A 84 24.54 6.97 -0.37
N ARG A 85 24.14 5.78 0.13
CA ARG A 85 23.30 4.82 -0.60
C ARG A 85 22.19 4.30 0.32
N PRO A 86 21.16 5.13 0.59
CA PRO A 86 20.08 4.72 1.46
C PRO A 86 19.46 3.39 1.01
N ALA A 87 19.34 2.44 1.94
CA ALA A 87 18.72 1.15 1.68
C ALA A 87 17.56 0.91 2.65
N TYR A 88 16.51 0.27 2.15
CA TYR A 88 15.31 -0.07 2.91
C TYR A 88 15.65 -0.87 4.19
N SER A 89 16.58 -1.83 4.09
CA SER A 89 17.00 -2.68 5.21
C SER A 89 17.71 -1.95 6.34
N ARG A 90 18.26 -0.75 6.07
CA ARG A 90 18.95 0.08 7.06
C ARG A 90 18.11 1.27 7.52
N ALA A 91 16.95 1.49 6.91
CA ALA A 91 16.10 2.62 7.23
C ALA A 91 15.57 2.55 8.66
N LYS A 92 15.44 3.72 9.31
CA LYS A 92 14.78 3.84 10.61
C LYS A 92 13.30 4.05 10.40
N PHE A 93 12.48 3.06 10.76
CA PHE A 93 11.04 3.11 10.59
C PHE A 93 10.32 3.62 11.84
N LYS A 94 9.40 4.56 11.62
CA LYS A 94 8.47 5.05 12.63
C LYS A 94 7.06 4.60 12.26
N ARG A 95 6.35 3.97 13.19
CA ARG A 95 4.96 3.57 13.01
C ARG A 95 4.06 4.80 13.02
N MET A 96 3.26 4.96 11.98
CA MET A 96 2.32 6.08 11.83
C MET A 96 0.91 5.70 12.29
N GLY A 97 0.56 4.43 12.25
CA GLY A 97 -0.75 3.93 12.62
C GLY A 97 -1.13 2.69 11.84
N TYR A 98 -2.43 2.46 11.73
CA TYR A 98 -2.99 1.37 10.93
C TYR A 98 -4.37 1.75 10.38
N VAL A 99 -4.79 1.02 9.36
CA VAL A 99 -6.16 1.01 8.85
C VAL A 99 -6.75 -0.38 9.04
N SER A 100 -8.00 -0.42 9.48
CA SER A 100 -8.84 -1.63 9.45
C SER A 100 -9.83 -1.50 8.30
N LEU A 101 -10.04 -2.58 7.57
CA LEU A 101 -10.94 -2.62 6.43
C LEU A 101 -12.17 -3.48 6.75
N ASP A 102 -13.32 -3.08 6.21
CA ASP A 102 -14.56 -3.84 6.35
C ASP A 102 -14.47 -5.13 5.54
N PRO A 103 -14.90 -6.29 6.07
CA PRO A 103 -14.91 -7.56 5.34
C PRO A 103 -15.91 -7.61 4.17
N ASN A 104 -16.75 -6.60 3.99
CA ASN A 104 -17.71 -6.44 2.91
C ASN A 104 -18.83 -7.52 2.82
N GLU A 105 -19.07 -8.26 3.86
CA GLU A 105 -20.11 -9.28 3.91
C GLU A 105 -21.51 -8.69 3.68
N ARG A 106 -21.77 -7.52 4.27
CA ARG A 106 -23.06 -6.81 4.15
C ARG A 106 -23.40 -6.39 2.74
N SER A 107 -22.40 -6.11 1.91
CA SER A 107 -22.57 -5.78 0.49
C SER A 107 -22.55 -7.01 -0.41
N ASN A 108 -22.48 -8.23 0.15
CA ASN A 108 -22.22 -9.47 -0.58
C ASN A 108 -20.97 -9.36 -1.47
N PHE A 109 -19.91 -8.72 -0.96
CA PHE A 109 -18.61 -8.54 -1.64
C PHE A 109 -18.70 -7.75 -2.96
N GLN A 110 -19.60 -6.79 -3.05
CA GLN A 110 -19.73 -5.94 -4.24
C GLN A 110 -19.20 -4.52 -4.03
N ALA A 111 -19.12 -4.06 -2.78
CA ALA A 111 -18.58 -2.75 -2.46
C ALA A 111 -17.05 -2.76 -2.39
N ARG A 112 -16.48 -1.57 -2.40
CA ARG A 112 -15.08 -1.31 -2.06
C ARG A 112 -15.04 -0.16 -1.08
N GLU A 113 -14.18 -0.25 -0.09
CA GLU A 113 -13.99 0.81 0.89
C GLU A 113 -12.75 1.62 0.56
N LEU A 114 -12.88 2.95 0.51
CA LEU A 114 -11.76 3.87 0.43
C LEU A 114 -11.48 4.42 1.83
N LYS A 115 -10.36 4.04 2.41
CA LYS A 115 -9.85 4.62 3.66
C LYS A 115 -8.82 5.69 3.34
N THR A 116 -8.96 6.82 4.00
CA THR A 116 -7.99 7.91 3.94
C THR A 116 -7.37 8.09 5.32
N VAL A 117 -6.05 8.01 5.38
CA VAL A 117 -5.27 8.28 6.59
C VAL A 117 -4.48 9.56 6.38
N GLN A 118 -4.65 10.50 7.28
CA GLN A 118 -3.90 11.74 7.30
C GLN A 118 -2.83 11.67 8.38
N PHE A 119 -1.60 11.99 8.02
CA PHE A 119 -0.48 12.12 8.94
C PHE A 119 0.60 13.00 8.32
N ASN A 120 1.42 13.64 9.16
CA ASN A 120 2.54 14.43 8.68
C ASN A 120 3.82 13.66 8.99
N ALA A 121 4.47 13.16 7.96
CA ALA A 121 5.73 12.47 8.09
C ALA A 121 6.64 12.75 6.90
N ASN A 122 7.91 12.96 7.20
CA ASN A 122 8.95 13.15 6.21
C ASN A 122 9.77 11.87 6.12
N GLY A 123 9.93 11.31 4.92
CA GLY A 123 10.65 10.05 4.75
C GLY A 123 11.01 9.72 3.32
N LEU A 124 11.94 8.78 3.19
CA LEU A 124 12.37 8.23 1.91
C LEU A 124 11.67 6.90 1.58
N PHE A 125 11.20 6.21 2.63
CA PHE A 125 10.58 4.90 2.52
C PHE A 125 9.20 4.88 3.16
N LEU A 126 8.32 4.05 2.60
CA LEU A 126 7.05 3.66 3.22
C LEU A 126 7.03 2.14 3.34
N LYS A 127 6.64 1.65 4.51
CA LYS A 127 6.42 0.23 4.75
C LYS A 127 4.96 -0.01 5.10
N LEU A 128 4.34 -0.94 4.39
CA LEU A 128 3.01 -1.44 4.66
C LEU A 128 3.11 -2.88 5.15
N VAL A 129 2.61 -3.11 6.36
CA VAL A 129 2.54 -4.45 6.96
C VAL A 129 1.09 -4.92 6.88
N ILE A 130 0.87 -5.90 6.03
CA ILE A 130 -0.45 -6.42 5.65
C ILE A 130 -0.74 -7.64 6.50
N HIS A 131 -1.75 -7.54 7.36
CA HIS A 131 -2.21 -8.64 8.18
C HIS A 131 -3.10 -9.59 7.39
N LYS A 132 -3.43 -10.73 8.01
CA LYS A 132 -4.23 -11.78 7.38
C LYS A 132 -5.49 -11.23 6.72
N CYS A 133 -5.92 -11.88 5.66
CA CYS A 133 -7.17 -11.53 4.99
C CYS A 133 -8.40 -11.96 5.80
N SER A 134 -9.51 -11.30 5.53
CA SER A 134 -10.84 -11.75 5.98
C SER A 134 -11.19 -13.07 5.30
N VAL A 135 -11.65 -14.04 6.08
CA VAL A 135 -12.08 -15.35 5.56
C VAL A 135 -13.44 -15.19 4.89
N ASN A 136 -13.52 -15.58 3.62
CA ASN A 136 -14.78 -15.59 2.90
C ASN A 136 -14.72 -16.57 1.72
N ARG A 137 -15.91 -16.95 1.18
CA ARG A 137 -16.05 -17.93 0.10
C ARG A 137 -15.40 -17.54 -1.23
N LEU A 138 -15.14 -16.24 -1.46
CA LEU A 138 -14.56 -15.74 -2.71
C LEU A 138 -13.03 -15.62 -2.64
N ASN A 139 -12.45 -15.72 -1.46
CA ASN A 139 -11.02 -15.65 -1.24
C ASN A 139 -10.45 -17.00 -0.79
N ILE A 140 -10.65 -18.02 -1.60
CA ILE A 140 -10.28 -19.40 -1.29
C ILE A 140 -8.77 -19.62 -1.12
N TYR A 141 -7.95 -18.74 -1.67
CA TYR A 141 -6.48 -18.80 -1.57
C TYR A 141 -5.91 -17.91 -0.45
N SER A 142 -6.77 -17.27 0.34
CA SER A 142 -6.38 -16.39 1.45
C SER A 142 -5.38 -15.29 1.04
N GLN A 143 -5.64 -14.64 -0.09
CA GLN A 143 -4.76 -13.65 -0.69
C GLN A 143 -5.26 -12.21 -0.46
N VAL A 144 -4.30 -11.28 -0.46
CA VAL A 144 -4.58 -9.83 -0.47
C VAL A 144 -3.85 -9.21 -1.67
N PRO A 145 -4.57 -8.56 -2.60
CA PRO A 145 -3.97 -7.85 -3.71
C PRO A 145 -3.58 -6.42 -3.33
N THR A 146 -2.66 -5.85 -4.05
CA THR A 146 -2.33 -4.43 -4.02
C THR A 146 -2.12 -3.94 -5.43
N SER A 147 -2.76 -2.84 -5.81
CA SER A 147 -2.52 -2.19 -7.09
C SER A 147 -2.30 -0.69 -6.90
N SER A 148 -1.49 -0.11 -7.79
CA SER A 148 -1.31 1.33 -7.87
C SER A 148 -2.33 1.91 -8.84
N SER A 149 -3.57 2.14 -8.41
CA SER A 149 -4.54 2.80 -9.26
C SER A 149 -4.46 4.31 -9.16
N VAL A 150 -4.58 4.97 -10.31
CA VAL A 150 -4.83 6.41 -10.37
C VAL A 150 -6.33 6.60 -10.19
N ILE A 151 -6.78 6.93 -9.00
CA ILE A 151 -8.13 7.46 -8.84
C ILE A 151 -8.09 8.90 -9.33
N HIS A 152 -8.66 9.16 -10.49
CA HIS A 152 -9.04 10.50 -10.92
C HIS A 152 -10.20 10.94 -10.03
N SER A 153 -9.91 11.51 -8.88
CA SER A 153 -10.92 12.27 -8.16
C SER A 153 -10.70 13.74 -8.43
N GLN A 154 -11.65 14.33 -9.15
CA GLN A 154 -11.91 15.75 -9.06
C GLN A 154 -12.30 16.07 -7.62
N LEU A 155 -11.36 16.51 -6.81
CA LEU A 155 -11.63 17.14 -5.53
C LEU A 155 -10.66 18.31 -5.32
N LEU A 156 -11.25 19.50 -5.38
CA LEU A 156 -10.90 20.81 -4.84
C LEU A 156 -9.54 20.97 -4.14
N SER A 157 -8.75 21.82 -4.78
CA SER A 157 -7.66 22.67 -4.29
C SER A 157 -7.32 22.62 -2.80
N LEU A 158 -6.35 21.82 -2.44
CA LEU A 158 -5.39 22.06 -1.38
C LEU A 158 -4.08 21.37 -1.79
N HIS A 159 -2.96 22.04 -1.55
CA HIS A 159 -1.61 21.54 -1.90
C HIS A 159 -1.18 20.45 -0.93
N PHE A 160 -1.57 19.20 -1.17
CA PHE A 160 -1.15 18.05 -0.35
C PHE A 160 -0.48 16.98 -1.22
N SER A 161 0.65 16.47 -0.76
CA SER A 161 1.25 15.27 -1.36
C SER A 161 0.51 14.03 -0.87
N TYR A 162 -0.01 13.22 -1.78
CA TYR A 162 -0.75 12.02 -1.41
C TYR A 162 -0.26 10.78 -2.16
N LEU A 163 -0.40 9.64 -1.50
CA LEU A 163 -0.18 8.32 -2.06
C LEU A 163 -1.50 7.55 -2.04
N CYS A 164 -1.88 6.99 -3.18
CA CYS A 164 -3.03 6.10 -3.27
C CYS A 164 -2.54 4.68 -3.56
N VAL A 165 -2.95 3.75 -2.70
CA VAL A 165 -2.67 2.32 -2.83
C VAL A 165 -4.00 1.58 -2.83
N MET A 166 -4.23 0.70 -3.82
CA MET A 166 -5.38 -0.20 -3.84
C MET A 166 -4.94 -1.55 -3.26
N ILE A 167 -5.63 -2.00 -2.24
CA ILE A 167 -5.38 -3.27 -1.54
C ILE A 167 -6.67 -4.07 -1.41
#